data_8754cdda2ed6fe748280a3111731b3b9
#
_entry.id   8754cdda2ed6fe748280a3111731b3b9
#
_cell.length_a   1.000
_cell.length_b   1.000
_cell.length_c   1.000
_cell.angle_alpha   90.00
_cell.angle_beta   90.00
_cell.angle_gamma   90.00
#
_symmetry.space_group_name_H-M   'P 1'
#
loop_
_entity.id
_entity.type
_entity.pdbx_description
1 polymer ?
#
loop_
_entity_poly.entity_id
_entity_poly.type
_entity_poly.pdbx_seq_one_letter_code
_entity_poly.pdbx_strand_id
1 'polypeptide(L)'
;MSRRGWQILVAAITGVVILSGLGIWQVQRLGVKQALIRQMEERRAQGPVSLDEAVNLAETTGEVDYLPIAVRGRFAADKEILMLTTFDGNAGWRVITPFVSDKGILVLVDRGVIPDNMRDARDSRILPGDQAIEGYALWHRAGQGLFDPENAVDQNKWFWWDVPAMLSSVSIGEGLKTAPFILHLNAKPDDRGFPRPVAVAETLHNNHLQYAITWFALALVLAVLAGLAIRSDRKQAGRTGQ
;
A
#
# COMPACT_ATOMS: atom_id res chain seq x y z
N MET A 1 -52.21 5.49 7.95
CA MET A 1 -51.06 5.86 7.12
C MET A 1 -51.44 5.66 5.66
N SER A 2 -51.26 6.66 4.80
CA SER A 2 -51.55 6.53 3.38
C SER A 2 -50.65 5.51 2.70
N ARG A 3 -51.04 5.02 1.49
CA ARG A 3 -50.15 4.18 0.67
C ARG A 3 -48.78 4.86 0.44
N ARG A 4 -48.79 6.17 0.23
CA ARG A 4 -47.59 7.00 0.05
C ARG A 4 -46.71 7.01 1.31
N GLY A 5 -47.31 7.16 2.50
CA GLY A 5 -46.57 7.11 3.77
C GLY A 5 -45.93 5.78 4.03
N TRP A 6 -46.56 4.66 3.63
CA TRP A 6 -45.97 3.32 3.72
C TRP A 6 -44.79 3.13 2.77
N GLN A 7 -44.88 3.62 1.52
CA GLN A 7 -43.78 3.57 0.56
C GLN A 7 -42.54 4.36 1.04
N ILE A 8 -42.77 5.58 1.58
CA ILE A 8 -41.72 6.39 2.17
C ILE A 8 -41.04 5.66 3.33
N LEU A 9 -41.83 5.02 4.21
CA LEU A 9 -41.29 4.29 5.35
C LEU A 9 -40.41 3.12 4.91
N VAL A 10 -40.89 2.31 3.97
CA VAL A 10 -40.13 1.15 3.47
C VAL A 10 -38.85 1.60 2.78
N ALA A 11 -38.92 2.61 1.89
CA ALA A 11 -37.74 3.16 1.20
C ALA A 11 -36.72 3.73 2.20
N ALA A 12 -37.18 4.45 3.23
CA ALA A 12 -36.32 5.01 4.24
C ALA A 12 -35.62 3.94 5.10
N ILE A 13 -36.37 2.92 5.55
CA ILE A 13 -35.80 1.80 6.31
C ILE A 13 -34.72 1.11 5.48
N THR A 14 -35.02 0.78 4.21
CA THR A 14 -34.07 0.15 3.31
C THR A 14 -32.82 1.00 3.14
N GLY A 15 -32.98 2.31 2.89
CA GLY A 15 -31.86 3.24 2.76
C GLY A 15 -31.02 3.33 4.04
N VAL A 16 -31.65 3.46 5.20
CA VAL A 16 -30.95 3.51 6.50
C VAL A 16 -30.19 2.21 6.76
N VAL A 17 -30.75 1.07 6.45
CA VAL A 17 -30.08 -0.25 6.62
C VAL A 17 -28.84 -0.34 5.73
N ILE A 18 -28.95 0.06 4.44
CA ILE A 18 -27.82 0.06 3.50
C ILE A 18 -26.71 1.00 3.97
N LEU A 19 -27.06 2.25 4.29
CA LEU A 19 -26.09 3.27 4.72
C LEU A 19 -25.40 2.87 6.03
N SER A 20 -26.14 2.34 6.98
CA SER A 20 -25.58 1.82 8.26
C SER A 20 -24.67 0.62 8.02
N GLY A 21 -25.04 -0.30 7.13
CA GLY A 21 -24.21 -1.42 6.74
C GLY A 21 -22.87 -0.99 6.13
N LEU A 22 -22.89 0.01 5.24
CA LEU A 22 -21.68 0.62 4.69
C LEU A 22 -20.82 1.30 5.76
N GLY A 23 -21.45 2.00 6.71
CA GLY A 23 -20.76 2.59 7.85
C GLY A 23 -20.05 1.55 8.71
N ILE A 24 -20.73 0.47 9.07
CA ILE A 24 -20.17 -0.65 9.84
C ILE A 24 -19.02 -1.31 9.09
N TRP A 25 -19.16 -1.55 7.79
CA TRP A 25 -18.10 -2.11 6.96
C TRP A 25 -16.85 -1.22 6.98
N GLN A 26 -17.00 0.10 6.90
CA GLN A 26 -15.87 1.05 7.00
C GLN A 26 -15.18 0.99 8.36
N VAL A 27 -15.93 0.86 9.46
CA VAL A 27 -15.36 0.70 10.81
C VAL A 27 -14.56 -0.61 10.92
N GLN A 28 -15.06 -1.70 10.35
CA GLN A 28 -14.33 -2.99 10.34
C GLN A 28 -13.01 -2.86 9.55
N ARG A 29 -13.06 -2.21 8.37
CA ARG A 29 -11.85 -1.95 7.56
C ARG A 29 -10.83 -1.07 8.28
N LEU A 30 -11.30 -0.05 9.02
CA LEU A 30 -10.46 0.78 9.88
C LEU A 30 -9.73 -0.07 10.92
N GLY A 31 -10.45 -0.97 11.60
CA GLY A 31 -9.87 -1.87 12.61
C GLY A 31 -8.77 -2.77 12.05
N VAL A 32 -8.99 -3.37 10.89
CA VAL A 32 -7.98 -4.22 10.21
C VAL A 32 -6.71 -3.43 9.89
N LYS A 33 -6.86 -2.20 9.31
CA LYS A 33 -5.69 -1.35 9.02
C LYS A 33 -4.93 -0.90 10.27
N GLN A 34 -5.64 -0.54 11.32
CA GLN A 34 -5.02 -0.16 12.60
C GLN A 34 -4.26 -1.33 13.24
N ALA A 35 -4.80 -2.55 13.16
CA ALA A 35 -4.10 -3.74 13.63
C ALA A 35 -2.79 -3.99 12.87
N LEU A 36 -2.81 -3.84 11.53
CA LEU A 36 -1.62 -3.94 10.70
C LEU A 36 -0.56 -2.89 11.08
N ILE A 37 -0.96 -1.62 11.24
CA ILE A 37 -0.05 -0.54 11.65
C ILE A 37 0.60 -0.86 13.00
N ARG A 38 -0.19 -1.30 13.99
CA ARG A 38 0.36 -1.69 15.31
C ARG A 38 1.36 -2.84 15.20
N GLN A 39 1.05 -3.88 14.43
CA GLN A 39 1.97 -5.00 14.20
C GLN A 39 3.29 -4.52 13.57
N MET A 40 3.23 -3.58 12.64
CA MET A 40 4.42 -2.98 12.03
C MET A 40 5.24 -2.18 13.04
N GLU A 41 4.58 -1.37 13.89
CA GLU A 41 5.24 -0.59 14.95
C GLU A 41 5.91 -1.50 15.99
N GLU A 42 5.23 -2.57 16.40
CA GLU A 42 5.78 -3.58 17.32
C GLU A 42 7.02 -4.27 16.73
N ARG A 43 6.99 -4.64 15.45
CA ARG A 43 8.17 -5.21 14.76
C ARG A 43 9.33 -4.21 14.68
N ARG A 44 9.04 -2.94 14.35
CA ARG A 44 10.07 -1.89 14.32
C ARG A 44 10.72 -1.65 15.67
N ALA A 45 9.96 -1.77 16.76
CA ALA A 45 10.48 -1.60 18.13
C ALA A 45 11.46 -2.70 18.55
N GLN A 46 11.44 -3.87 17.93
CA GLN A 46 12.38 -4.98 18.21
C GLN A 46 13.79 -4.73 17.66
N GLY A 47 13.98 -3.69 16.85
CA GLY A 47 15.23 -3.38 16.19
C GLY A 47 15.46 -4.20 14.90
N PRO A 48 16.44 -3.80 14.07
CA PRO A 48 16.69 -4.46 12.81
C PRO A 48 17.42 -5.81 13.01
N VAL A 49 16.99 -6.81 12.26
CA VAL A 49 17.69 -8.10 12.13
C VAL A 49 18.66 -8.06 10.96
N SER A 50 19.55 -9.06 10.86
CA SER A 50 20.44 -9.21 9.72
C SER A 50 19.71 -9.79 8.49
N LEU A 51 20.22 -9.53 7.28
CA LEU A 51 19.63 -10.05 6.04
C LEU A 51 19.55 -11.57 6.00
N ASP A 52 20.59 -12.27 6.47
CA ASP A 52 20.61 -13.74 6.52
C ASP A 52 19.55 -14.32 7.47
N GLU A 53 19.32 -13.68 8.61
CA GLU A 53 18.25 -14.04 9.53
C GLU A 53 16.87 -13.82 8.90
N ALA A 54 16.66 -12.68 8.22
CA ALA A 54 15.42 -12.41 7.51
C ALA A 54 15.15 -13.40 6.37
N VAL A 55 16.19 -13.81 5.61
CA VAL A 55 16.06 -14.83 4.55
C VAL A 55 15.71 -16.19 5.15
N ASN A 56 16.36 -16.60 6.24
CA ASN A 56 16.03 -17.85 6.92
C ASN A 56 14.58 -17.83 7.46
N LEU A 57 14.13 -16.71 8.01
CA LEU A 57 12.75 -16.55 8.47
C LEU A 57 11.75 -16.64 7.31
N ALA A 58 12.08 -16.03 6.15
CA ALA A 58 11.27 -16.13 4.94
C ALA A 58 11.12 -17.58 4.48
N GLU A 59 12.20 -18.34 4.47
CA GLU A 59 12.23 -19.75 4.03
C GLU A 59 11.47 -20.68 4.99
N THR A 60 11.48 -20.38 6.29
CA THR A 60 10.90 -21.27 7.33
C THR A 60 9.44 -20.96 7.63
N THR A 61 9.09 -19.70 7.77
CA THR A 61 7.74 -19.27 8.20
C THR A 61 6.98 -18.49 7.14
N GLY A 62 7.69 -17.87 6.20
CA GLY A 62 7.11 -16.94 5.25
C GLY A 62 6.70 -15.57 5.84
N GLU A 63 6.97 -15.31 7.11
CA GLU A 63 6.51 -14.12 7.85
C GLU A 63 7.58 -13.04 7.97
N VAL A 64 7.93 -12.40 6.86
CA VAL A 64 8.96 -11.34 6.83
C VAL A 64 8.39 -9.95 6.58
N ASP A 65 7.11 -9.82 6.29
CA ASP A 65 6.52 -8.53 5.93
C ASP A 65 6.70 -7.52 7.08
N TYR A 66 7.25 -6.34 6.71
CA TYR A 66 7.59 -5.24 7.62
C TYR A 66 8.67 -5.55 8.66
N LEU A 67 9.43 -6.64 8.51
CA LEU A 67 10.57 -6.93 9.37
C LEU A 67 11.68 -5.91 9.10
N PRO A 68 12.15 -5.15 10.11
CA PRO A 68 13.26 -4.24 9.92
C PRO A 68 14.56 -4.99 9.71
N ILE A 69 15.35 -4.58 8.72
CA ILE A 69 16.60 -5.20 8.32
C ILE A 69 17.70 -4.15 8.23
N ALA A 70 18.86 -4.48 8.80
CA ALA A 70 20.09 -3.73 8.57
C ALA A 70 21.11 -4.63 7.85
N VAL A 71 21.71 -4.13 6.78
CA VAL A 71 22.66 -4.90 5.98
C VAL A 71 23.79 -4.03 5.44
N ARG A 72 24.99 -4.62 5.31
CA ARG A 72 26.15 -4.02 4.64
C ARG A 72 26.46 -4.77 3.35
N GLY A 73 26.96 -4.06 2.36
CA GLY A 73 27.30 -4.61 1.05
C GLY A 73 27.39 -3.54 -0.03
N ARG A 74 27.16 -3.91 -1.29
CA ARG A 74 27.29 -3.03 -2.46
C ARG A 74 26.09 -3.11 -3.37
N PHE A 75 25.72 -1.94 -3.92
CA PHE A 75 24.75 -1.86 -5.01
C PHE A 75 25.40 -2.26 -6.34
N ALA A 76 24.71 -3.10 -7.11
CA ALA A 76 24.99 -3.31 -8.53
C ALA A 76 24.25 -2.23 -9.34
N ALA A 77 24.77 -1.01 -9.31
CA ALA A 77 24.08 0.16 -9.86
C ALA A 77 23.85 0.10 -11.38
N ASP A 78 24.66 -0.70 -12.11
CA ASP A 78 24.49 -0.96 -13.55
C ASP A 78 23.28 -1.85 -13.87
N LYS A 79 22.64 -2.45 -12.87
CA LYS A 79 21.50 -3.37 -12.99
C LYS A 79 20.21 -2.78 -12.40
N GLU A 80 20.08 -1.47 -12.38
CA GLU A 80 18.87 -0.79 -11.88
C GLU A 80 17.62 -1.20 -12.65
N ILE A 81 16.56 -1.50 -11.92
CA ILE A 81 15.21 -1.83 -12.41
C ILE A 81 14.29 -0.63 -12.19
N LEU A 82 13.49 -0.29 -13.20
CA LEU A 82 12.56 0.84 -13.14
C LEU A 82 11.12 0.34 -13.23
N MET A 83 10.34 0.56 -12.18
CA MET A 83 8.93 0.22 -12.15
C MET A 83 8.07 1.48 -12.20
N LEU A 84 7.11 1.50 -13.13
CA LEU A 84 6.19 2.63 -13.30
C LEU A 84 5.37 2.84 -12.04
N THR A 85 5.27 4.07 -11.59
CA THR A 85 4.49 4.47 -10.41
C THR A 85 3.98 5.90 -10.56
N THR A 86 3.36 6.42 -9.51
CA THR A 86 2.93 7.81 -9.43
C THR A 86 3.84 8.57 -8.47
N PHE A 87 4.27 9.76 -8.87
CA PHE A 87 5.05 10.70 -8.08
C PHE A 87 4.38 12.07 -8.11
N ASP A 88 3.94 12.57 -6.95
CA ASP A 88 3.23 13.87 -6.80
C ASP A 88 2.09 14.06 -7.84
N GLY A 89 1.29 13.00 -8.05
CA GLY A 89 0.15 13.00 -8.97
C GLY A 89 0.50 12.85 -10.47
N ASN A 90 1.77 12.76 -10.82
CA ASN A 90 2.28 12.58 -12.19
C ASN A 90 2.92 11.19 -12.36
N ALA A 91 3.28 10.85 -13.59
CA ALA A 91 4.07 9.66 -13.84
C ALA A 91 5.46 9.77 -13.19
N GLY A 92 5.93 8.69 -12.61
CA GLY A 92 7.23 8.56 -12.00
C GLY A 92 7.71 7.12 -12.04
N TRP A 93 8.89 6.88 -11.49
CA TRP A 93 9.52 5.57 -11.51
C TRP A 93 10.00 5.20 -10.11
N ARG A 94 9.72 3.96 -9.72
CA ARG A 94 10.32 3.36 -8.54
C ARG A 94 11.64 2.73 -8.95
N VAL A 95 12.68 3.04 -8.20
CA VAL A 95 14.05 2.59 -8.46
C VAL A 95 14.39 1.40 -7.60
N ILE A 96 14.49 0.23 -8.22
CA ILE A 96 14.89 -1.01 -7.56
C ILE A 96 16.31 -1.34 -8.00
N THR A 97 17.24 -1.46 -7.07
CA THR A 97 18.64 -1.74 -7.38
C THR A 97 19.07 -3.01 -6.65
N PRO A 98 19.68 -3.97 -7.34
CA PRO A 98 20.23 -5.16 -6.69
C PRO A 98 21.33 -4.78 -5.71
N PHE A 99 21.36 -5.45 -4.58
CA PHE A 99 22.36 -5.25 -3.52
C PHE A 99 22.93 -6.60 -3.11
N VAL A 100 24.24 -6.70 -3.14
CA VAL A 100 24.98 -7.90 -2.69
C VAL A 100 25.55 -7.62 -1.32
N SER A 101 25.09 -8.36 -0.34
CA SER A 101 25.58 -8.24 1.04
C SER A 101 27.01 -8.78 1.20
N ASP A 102 27.72 -8.35 2.24
CA ASP A 102 29.05 -8.86 2.59
C ASP A 102 29.05 -10.40 2.83
N LYS A 103 27.89 -11.00 3.11
CA LYS A 103 27.71 -12.45 3.25
C LYS A 103 27.31 -13.16 1.94
N GLY A 104 27.36 -12.46 0.80
CA GLY A 104 27.04 -13.07 -0.50
C GLY A 104 25.55 -13.36 -0.71
N ILE A 105 24.66 -12.59 -0.10
CA ILE A 105 23.21 -12.67 -0.34
C ILE A 105 22.80 -11.53 -1.25
N LEU A 106 22.14 -11.86 -2.36
CA LEU A 106 21.54 -10.89 -3.27
C LEU A 106 20.11 -10.54 -2.82
N VAL A 107 19.84 -9.26 -2.63
CA VAL A 107 18.50 -8.72 -2.37
C VAL A 107 18.19 -7.57 -3.33
N LEU A 108 16.97 -7.51 -3.81
CA LEU A 108 16.48 -6.33 -4.54
C LEU A 108 16.09 -5.25 -3.54
N VAL A 109 16.65 -4.05 -3.71
CA VAL A 109 16.43 -2.91 -2.81
C VAL A 109 15.61 -1.85 -3.51
N ASP A 110 14.41 -1.58 -3.01
CA ASP A 110 13.63 -0.42 -3.40
C ASP A 110 14.22 0.84 -2.74
N ARG A 111 14.85 1.67 -3.54
CA ARG A 111 15.50 2.91 -3.10
C ARG A 111 14.51 4.09 -3.04
N GLY A 112 13.28 3.88 -3.52
CA GLY A 112 12.25 4.92 -3.55
C GLY A 112 11.88 5.35 -4.97
N VAL A 113 11.31 6.55 -5.08
CA VAL A 113 10.71 7.05 -6.32
C VAL A 113 11.48 8.24 -6.89
N ILE A 114 11.41 8.37 -8.21
CA ILE A 114 11.92 9.51 -8.99
C ILE A 114 10.82 10.04 -9.91
N PRO A 115 10.82 11.33 -10.25
CA PRO A 115 9.94 11.87 -11.28
C PRO A 115 10.37 11.37 -12.67
N ASP A 116 9.44 11.39 -13.64
CA ASP A 116 9.66 10.84 -14.98
C ASP A 116 10.86 11.48 -15.72
N ASN A 117 11.08 12.79 -15.56
CA ASN A 117 12.20 13.52 -16.17
C ASN A 117 13.58 13.09 -15.63
N MET A 118 13.64 12.31 -14.56
CA MET A 118 14.89 11.75 -14.03
C MET A 118 15.10 10.28 -14.43
N ARG A 119 14.23 9.70 -15.26
CA ARG A 119 14.36 8.31 -15.68
C ARG A 119 15.75 7.98 -16.22
N ASP A 120 16.23 8.78 -17.14
CA ASP A 120 17.48 8.54 -17.84
C ASP A 120 18.73 9.07 -17.09
N ALA A 121 18.54 9.81 -15.99
CA ALA A 121 19.63 10.35 -15.18
C ALA A 121 20.24 9.33 -14.21
N ARG A 122 20.54 8.11 -14.68
CA ARG A 122 21.02 6.98 -13.88
C ARG A 122 22.29 7.30 -13.13
N ASP A 123 23.26 7.94 -13.78
CA ASP A 123 24.58 8.24 -13.19
C ASP A 123 24.47 9.11 -11.94
N SER A 124 23.44 9.95 -11.85
CA SER A 124 23.17 10.76 -10.66
C SER A 124 22.72 9.95 -9.43
N ARG A 125 22.39 8.67 -9.60
CA ARG A 125 21.86 7.76 -8.56
C ARG A 125 22.84 6.66 -8.15
N ILE A 126 24.05 6.65 -8.74
CA ILE A 126 25.08 5.65 -8.41
C ILE A 126 25.60 5.93 -7.00
N LEU A 127 25.60 4.89 -6.18
CA LEU A 127 26.20 4.87 -4.84
C LEU A 127 27.44 3.98 -4.88
N PRO A 128 28.65 4.55 -5.01
CA PRO A 128 29.87 3.76 -5.10
C PRO A 128 30.29 3.20 -3.73
N GLY A 129 31.02 2.08 -3.76
CA GLY A 129 31.63 1.46 -2.58
C GLY A 129 30.65 0.73 -1.68
N ASP A 130 31.14 0.39 -0.48
CA ASP A 130 30.35 -0.31 0.53
C ASP A 130 29.33 0.62 1.17
N GLN A 131 28.12 0.13 1.31
CA GLN A 131 27.00 0.83 1.90
C GLN A 131 26.47 0.06 3.10
N ALA A 132 26.07 0.81 4.14
CA ALA A 132 25.26 0.29 5.23
C ALA A 132 23.84 0.84 5.04
N ILE A 133 22.90 -0.05 4.82
CA ILE A 133 21.50 0.33 4.54
C ILE A 133 20.57 -0.30 5.56
N GLU A 134 19.49 0.42 5.84
CA GLU A 134 18.40 -0.02 6.70
C GLU A 134 17.07 0.15 5.99
N GLY A 135 16.20 -0.84 6.17
CA GLY A 135 14.90 -0.86 5.53
C GLY A 135 13.98 -1.88 6.18
N TYR A 136 12.92 -2.22 5.49
CA TYR A 136 11.99 -3.28 5.90
C TYR A 136 11.74 -4.23 4.74
N ALA A 137 11.59 -5.51 5.05
CA ALA A 137 11.23 -6.51 4.06
C ALA A 137 9.76 -6.41 3.69
N LEU A 138 9.45 -6.63 2.41
CA LEU A 138 8.08 -6.85 1.95
C LEU A 138 8.09 -7.94 0.88
N TRP A 139 7.33 -9.00 1.14
CA TRP A 139 7.22 -10.10 0.20
C TRP A 139 6.03 -9.90 -0.74
N HIS A 140 6.31 -9.40 -1.91
CA HIS A 140 5.31 -9.21 -2.96
C HIS A 140 4.90 -10.56 -3.57
N ARG A 141 3.91 -11.23 -2.95
CA ARG A 141 3.38 -12.55 -3.39
C ARG A 141 2.28 -12.45 -4.41
N ALA A 142 1.66 -11.29 -4.54
CA ALA A 142 0.63 -11.05 -5.53
C ALA A 142 1.28 -11.02 -6.92
N GLY A 143 0.80 -11.88 -7.82
CA GLY A 143 1.20 -11.84 -9.22
C GLY A 143 0.51 -10.70 -9.98
N GLN A 144 0.59 -10.78 -11.32
CA GLN A 144 -0.06 -9.84 -12.24
C GLN A 144 -1.57 -9.73 -11.96
N GLY A 145 -2.05 -8.51 -11.77
CA GLY A 145 -3.48 -8.22 -11.67
C GLY A 145 -4.20 -8.37 -13.01
N LEU A 146 -5.51 -8.53 -12.99
CA LEU A 146 -6.33 -8.77 -14.19
C LEU A 146 -6.18 -7.69 -15.28
N PHE A 147 -5.85 -6.47 -14.90
CA PHE A 147 -5.71 -5.32 -15.80
C PHE A 147 -4.28 -4.77 -15.88
N ASP A 148 -3.32 -5.42 -15.21
CA ASP A 148 -1.95 -4.97 -15.25
C ASP A 148 -1.32 -5.32 -16.61
N PRO A 149 -0.60 -4.36 -17.24
CA PRO A 149 0.17 -4.65 -18.45
C PRO A 149 1.26 -5.70 -18.17
N GLU A 150 1.70 -6.40 -19.20
CA GLU A 150 2.87 -7.26 -19.11
C GLU A 150 4.14 -6.44 -18.81
N ASN A 151 5.03 -6.97 -17.99
CA ASN A 151 6.33 -6.37 -17.74
C ASN A 151 7.20 -6.40 -19.02
N ALA A 152 7.68 -5.25 -19.45
CA ALA A 152 8.59 -5.12 -20.60
C ALA A 152 10.05 -5.16 -20.14
N VAL A 153 10.54 -6.37 -19.85
CA VAL A 153 11.85 -6.63 -19.24
C VAL A 153 13.00 -6.09 -20.09
N ASP A 154 12.93 -6.27 -21.41
CA ASP A 154 13.90 -5.79 -22.40
C ASP A 154 14.03 -4.26 -22.45
N GLN A 155 12.96 -3.54 -22.11
CA GLN A 155 12.92 -2.08 -22.01
C GLN A 155 13.17 -1.55 -20.60
N ASN A 156 13.47 -2.44 -19.65
CA ASN A 156 13.55 -2.11 -18.22
C ASN A 156 12.33 -1.31 -17.73
N LYS A 157 11.14 -1.77 -18.12
CA LYS A 157 9.88 -1.14 -17.77
C LYS A 157 8.95 -2.15 -17.11
N TRP A 158 8.78 -1.97 -15.81
CA TRP A 158 8.01 -2.86 -14.96
C TRP A 158 6.72 -2.16 -14.50
N PHE A 159 5.63 -2.95 -14.38
CA PHE A 159 4.31 -2.44 -13.98
C PHE A 159 3.84 -3.05 -12.68
N TRP A 160 4.34 -4.22 -12.34
CA TRP A 160 4.00 -4.94 -11.10
C TRP A 160 5.20 -5.74 -10.60
N TRP A 161 5.12 -6.15 -9.32
CA TRP A 161 6.20 -6.86 -8.64
C TRP A 161 6.30 -8.31 -9.08
N ASP A 162 7.25 -8.62 -9.93
CA ASP A 162 7.65 -9.98 -10.30
C ASP A 162 9.08 -10.24 -9.82
N VAL A 163 9.20 -10.52 -8.52
CA VAL A 163 10.52 -10.67 -7.88
C VAL A 163 11.36 -11.75 -8.56
N PRO A 164 10.84 -12.95 -8.90
CA PRO A 164 11.59 -13.96 -9.65
C PRO A 164 12.11 -13.47 -11.00
N ALA A 165 11.24 -12.82 -11.81
CA ALA A 165 11.64 -12.29 -13.11
C ALA A 165 12.63 -11.12 -12.97
N MET A 166 12.45 -10.24 -11.97
CA MET A 166 13.40 -9.17 -11.65
C MET A 166 14.79 -9.71 -11.30
N LEU A 167 14.86 -10.72 -10.42
CA LEU A 167 16.12 -11.38 -10.06
C LEU A 167 16.80 -12.03 -11.28
N SER A 168 16.01 -12.68 -12.15
CA SER A 168 16.53 -13.31 -13.37
C SER A 168 17.06 -12.27 -14.37
N SER A 169 16.42 -11.08 -14.46
CA SER A 169 16.81 -10.02 -15.39
C SER A 169 18.15 -9.36 -15.06
N VAL A 170 18.55 -9.37 -13.78
CA VAL A 170 19.77 -8.64 -13.35
C VAL A 170 21.06 -9.43 -13.50
N SER A 171 21.02 -10.76 -13.65
CA SER A 171 22.18 -11.63 -13.93
C SER A 171 23.44 -11.28 -13.11
N ILE A 172 23.32 -11.26 -11.77
CA ILE A 172 24.43 -10.94 -10.87
C ILE A 172 24.96 -12.24 -10.25
N GLY A 173 26.21 -12.59 -10.55
CA GLY A 173 26.98 -13.68 -9.92
C GLY A 173 26.26 -15.04 -9.86
N GLU A 174 26.81 -16.06 -10.49
CA GLU A 174 26.28 -17.41 -10.36
C GLU A 174 26.49 -17.92 -8.91
N GLY A 175 25.45 -18.51 -8.33
CA GLY A 175 25.53 -19.19 -7.02
C GLY A 175 25.29 -18.31 -5.80
N LEU A 176 24.91 -17.05 -5.95
CA LEU A 176 24.48 -16.22 -4.81
C LEU A 176 23.14 -16.71 -4.26
N LYS A 177 23.01 -16.77 -2.93
CA LYS A 177 21.70 -16.94 -2.28
C LYS A 177 20.86 -15.68 -2.54
N THR A 178 19.60 -15.84 -2.91
CA THR A 178 18.72 -14.72 -3.22
C THR A 178 17.64 -14.55 -2.14
N ALA A 179 17.36 -13.32 -1.74
CA ALA A 179 16.22 -13.02 -0.87
C ALA A 179 14.92 -13.06 -1.68
N PRO A 180 13.85 -13.74 -1.21
CA PRO A 180 12.58 -13.85 -1.92
C PRO A 180 11.68 -12.61 -1.77
N PHE A 181 12.17 -11.57 -1.12
CA PHE A 181 11.45 -10.33 -0.80
C PHE A 181 12.22 -9.10 -1.30
N ILE A 182 11.55 -7.96 -1.33
CA ILE A 182 12.16 -6.66 -1.60
C ILE A 182 12.51 -6.00 -0.27
N LEU A 183 13.70 -5.41 -0.17
CA LEU A 183 14.10 -4.55 0.93
C LEU A 183 13.75 -3.09 0.58
N HIS A 184 12.74 -2.53 1.20
CA HIS A 184 12.36 -1.13 1.03
C HIS A 184 13.17 -0.26 1.98
N LEU A 185 13.91 0.73 1.45
CA LEU A 185 14.69 1.64 2.29
C LEU A 185 13.80 2.51 3.18
N ASN A 186 14.24 2.73 4.40
CA ASN A 186 13.58 3.67 5.30
C ASN A 186 13.77 5.11 4.79
N ALA A 187 12.68 5.88 4.75
CA ALA A 187 12.75 7.32 4.53
C ALA A 187 13.47 7.99 5.72
N LYS A 188 14.45 8.84 5.41
CA LYS A 188 15.14 9.67 6.41
C LYS A 188 14.60 11.10 6.34
N PRO A 189 14.49 11.80 7.50
CA PRO A 189 13.95 13.16 7.54
C PRO A 189 14.70 14.16 6.64
N ASP A 190 15.98 13.92 6.38
CA ASP A 190 16.85 14.81 5.61
C ASP A 190 17.07 14.36 4.15
N ASP A 191 16.38 13.30 3.69
CA ASP A 191 16.48 12.83 2.30
C ASP A 191 15.81 13.83 1.34
N ARG A 192 16.60 14.82 0.89
CA ARG A 192 16.18 15.82 -0.11
C ARG A 192 16.52 15.42 -1.54
N GLY A 193 17.21 14.31 -1.71
CA GLY A 193 17.66 13.78 -2.99
C GLY A 193 16.70 12.80 -3.63
N PHE A 194 17.12 12.26 -4.77
CA PHE A 194 16.44 11.19 -5.48
C PHE A 194 17.38 9.98 -5.62
N PRO A 195 16.87 8.75 -5.57
CA PRO A 195 15.46 8.35 -5.32
C PRO A 195 14.98 8.73 -3.92
N ARG A 196 13.68 9.09 -3.79
CA ARG A 196 13.06 9.40 -2.51
C ARG A 196 12.39 8.16 -1.95
N PRO A 197 12.88 7.58 -0.83
CA PRO A 197 12.23 6.44 -0.19
C PRO A 197 10.77 6.77 0.19
N VAL A 198 9.88 5.82 -0.04
CA VAL A 198 8.46 5.99 0.28
C VAL A 198 8.21 5.46 1.69
N ALA A 199 7.74 6.31 2.59
CA ALA A 199 7.43 5.89 3.94
C ALA A 199 6.29 4.86 3.95
N VAL A 200 6.41 3.83 4.80
CA VAL A 200 5.35 2.80 4.95
C VAL A 200 4.00 3.43 5.29
N ALA A 201 4.01 4.46 6.13
CA ALA A 201 2.81 5.20 6.51
C ALA A 201 2.09 5.86 5.33
N GLU A 202 2.84 6.32 4.31
CA GLU A 202 2.25 6.93 3.11
C GLU A 202 1.54 5.92 2.22
N THR A 203 1.98 4.65 2.22
CA THR A 203 1.32 3.57 1.48
C THR A 203 0.03 3.10 2.16
N LEU A 204 -0.18 3.46 3.43
CA LEU A 204 -1.31 3.04 4.26
C LEU A 204 -2.35 4.14 4.49
N HIS A 205 -2.52 5.04 3.51
CA HIS A 205 -3.53 6.10 3.59
C HIS A 205 -4.89 5.55 4.07
N ASN A 206 -5.44 6.12 5.16
CA ASN A 206 -6.58 5.55 5.87
C ASN A 206 -7.73 6.56 6.00
N ASN A 207 -8.62 6.59 5.00
CA ASN A 207 -9.80 7.43 5.00
C ASN A 207 -11.06 6.74 5.56
N HIS A 208 -10.94 5.51 6.07
CA HIS A 208 -12.10 4.71 6.48
C HIS A 208 -12.93 5.38 7.57
N LEU A 209 -12.30 6.09 8.51
CA LEU A 209 -13.01 6.84 9.56
C LEU A 209 -13.88 7.94 8.97
N GLN A 210 -13.36 8.73 8.03
CA GLN A 210 -14.09 9.80 7.37
C GLN A 210 -15.30 9.25 6.60
N TYR A 211 -15.11 8.16 5.86
CA TYR A 211 -16.22 7.49 5.16
C TYR A 211 -17.26 6.90 6.11
N ALA A 212 -16.84 6.29 7.23
CA ALA A 212 -17.77 5.77 8.24
C ALA A 212 -18.67 6.89 8.79
N ILE A 213 -18.07 8.03 9.19
CA ILE A 213 -18.81 9.22 9.66
C ILE A 213 -19.78 9.70 8.60
N THR A 214 -19.37 9.79 7.34
CA THR A 214 -20.23 10.22 6.24
C THR A 214 -21.44 9.30 6.05
N TRP A 215 -21.24 7.99 6.07
CA TRP A 215 -22.32 7.01 5.90
C TRP A 215 -23.34 7.07 7.05
N PHE A 216 -22.88 7.16 8.31
CA PHE A 216 -23.78 7.29 9.45
C PHE A 216 -24.50 8.65 9.48
N ALA A 217 -23.85 9.74 9.08
CA ALA A 217 -24.47 11.05 8.96
C ALA A 217 -25.59 11.04 7.89
N LEU A 218 -25.35 10.42 6.73
CA LEU A 218 -26.36 10.27 5.67
C LEU A 218 -27.55 9.40 6.14
N ALA A 219 -27.28 8.31 6.89
CA ALA A 219 -28.32 7.47 7.46
C ALA A 219 -29.22 8.27 8.44
N LEU A 220 -28.60 9.09 9.29
CA LEU A 220 -29.31 9.95 10.24
C LEU A 220 -30.18 11.00 9.50
N VAL A 221 -29.61 11.70 8.53
CA VAL A 221 -30.34 12.71 7.72
C VAL A 221 -31.52 12.05 7.03
N LEU A 222 -31.35 10.88 6.40
CA LEU A 222 -32.42 10.14 5.75
C LEU A 222 -33.55 9.78 6.74
N ALA A 223 -33.19 9.29 7.93
CA ALA A 223 -34.15 8.93 8.97
C ALA A 223 -34.97 10.16 9.43
N VAL A 224 -34.31 11.30 9.65
CA VAL A 224 -34.97 12.57 10.03
C VAL A 224 -35.91 13.04 8.95
N LEU A 225 -35.47 13.09 7.70
CA LEU A 225 -36.30 13.55 6.56
C LEU A 225 -37.51 12.63 6.36
N ALA A 226 -37.34 11.32 6.47
CA ALA A 226 -38.43 10.37 6.38
C ALA A 226 -39.44 10.55 7.53
N GLY A 227 -38.95 10.77 8.75
CA GLY A 227 -39.82 11.09 9.90
C GLY A 227 -40.66 12.32 9.71
N LEU A 228 -40.06 13.39 9.19
CA LEU A 228 -40.78 14.67 8.85
C LEU A 228 -41.82 14.44 7.74
N ALA A 229 -41.48 13.70 6.68
CA ALA A 229 -42.37 13.39 5.57
C ALA A 229 -43.58 12.55 6.04
N ILE A 230 -43.36 11.54 6.87
CA ILE A 230 -44.43 10.73 7.42
C ILE A 230 -45.35 11.53 8.36
N ARG A 231 -44.77 12.43 9.18
CA ARG A 231 -45.58 13.36 10.02
C ARG A 231 -46.46 14.27 9.17
N SER A 232 -45.93 14.80 8.06
CA SER A 232 -46.69 15.63 7.12
C SER A 232 -47.85 14.85 6.46
N ASP A 233 -47.60 13.64 5.98
CA ASP A 233 -48.59 12.73 5.39
C ASP A 233 -49.74 12.42 6.37
N ARG A 234 -49.43 12.17 7.63
CA ARG A 234 -50.47 11.94 8.67
C ARG A 234 -51.35 13.18 8.93
N LYS A 235 -50.73 14.38 8.95
CA LYS A 235 -51.50 15.63 9.12
C LYS A 235 -52.45 15.93 7.95
N GLN A 236 -52.03 15.63 6.72
CA GLN A 236 -52.86 15.79 5.53
C GLN A 236 -54.01 14.80 5.49
N ALA A 237 -53.77 13.53 5.78
CA ALA A 237 -54.78 12.49 5.85
C ALA A 237 -55.88 12.76 6.91
N GLY A 238 -55.52 13.39 8.04
CA GLY A 238 -56.49 13.80 9.07
C GLY A 238 -57.35 15.00 8.71
N ARG A 239 -56.92 15.85 7.74
CA ARG A 239 -57.68 17.03 7.26
C ARG A 239 -58.70 16.70 6.15
N THR A 240 -58.49 15.62 5.40
CA THR A 240 -59.40 15.18 4.31
C THR A 240 -60.50 14.23 4.81
N GLY A 241 -60.49 13.87 6.08
CA GLY A 241 -61.48 12.98 6.70
C GLY A 241 -62.51 13.70 7.62
N GLN A 242 -62.47 15.03 7.64
CA GLN A 242 -63.52 15.90 8.21
C GLN A 242 -64.30 16.61 7.08
#